data_50866b493c95f1ba4b6b33023f0ea96c
#
_entry.id   50866b493c95f1ba4b6b33023f0ea96c
#
_cell.length_a   1.000
_cell.length_b   1.000
_cell.length_c   1.000
_cell.angle_alpha   90.00
_cell.angle_beta   90.00
_cell.angle_gamma   90.00
#
_symmetry.space_group_name_H-M   'P 1'
#
loop_
_entity.id
_entity.type
_entity.pdbx_description
1 polymer ?
#
loop_
_entity_poly.entity_id
_entity_poly.type
_entity_poly.pdbx_seq_one_letter_code
_entity_poly.pdbx_strand_id
1 'polypeptide(L)'
;MIRTIAIAVFSTSFICAVKVAAAAQLTNAPPKNGEVVISWNSRGTLEIANQVTGPWITITNAANPYTNVLTPAPRFFRLNQTVDATTLRKKILCGYQGWFRCPGDGGNQWIHWSRSTSTIASNTLTFEMWPDMSEYTHSYPAAGFSYPGGAQAYLFSSQDQQTVDRHFDWMMDYGIDGIFLSRFVVTVANHPTNVLVNVRNAANRTGRTFALLYDMSGQPTNTLFTQLTSDWRWLVDNLHINDDPRYLHHNGKPVLMIWGFFADRFSTNLAHQIIDFFKTNAAYGVTLIGGGEWWWRTETTAGWSNVFRRFDVYSPWNVGNYSTIGPNKYASTAYWSQDLAAAASAGMLYLPVIYPGFSWDNLMQQPPGTSKIPRLGGDFLWRQFYDAGNLGLDMAFVAMFDEVDEGTAIFKVSNTPPTQAYFVTYEGKPADWYLRLAAEGTKVLTGERPNIATIPISP
;
A
#
# COMPACT_ATOMS: atom_id res chain seq x y z
N MET A 1 -12.90 -16.16 -2.99
CA MET A 1 -12.71 -17.40 -2.17
C MET A 1 -11.62 -17.08 -1.16
N ILE A 2 -11.98 -16.79 0.09
CA ILE A 2 -11.01 -16.50 1.17
C ILE A 2 -10.13 -17.75 1.31
N ARG A 3 -8.81 -17.61 1.21
CA ARG A 3 -7.89 -18.73 1.48
C ARG A 3 -8.02 -19.13 2.94
N THR A 4 -8.76 -20.19 3.22
CA THR A 4 -8.89 -20.73 4.57
C THR A 4 -7.81 -21.78 4.76
N ILE A 5 -6.83 -21.50 5.63
CA ILE A 5 -5.91 -22.52 6.13
C ILE A 5 -6.59 -23.08 7.38
N ALA A 6 -7.11 -24.28 7.29
CA ALA A 6 -7.73 -24.96 8.42
C ALA A 6 -6.82 -26.09 8.91
N ILE A 7 -6.55 -26.14 10.22
CA ILE A 7 -5.93 -27.29 10.88
C ILE A 7 -7.02 -28.07 11.60
N ALA A 8 -7.11 -29.37 11.31
CA ALA A 8 -7.94 -30.28 12.06
C ALA A 8 -7.09 -30.96 13.13
N VAL A 9 -7.51 -30.90 14.38
CA VAL A 9 -6.86 -31.56 15.52
C VAL A 9 -7.79 -32.67 16.01
N PHE A 10 -7.34 -33.91 15.88
CA PHE A 10 -8.05 -35.11 16.33
C PHE A 10 -7.34 -35.72 17.55
N SER A 11 -8.06 -36.38 18.41
CA SER A 11 -7.54 -37.06 19.58
C SER A 11 -6.65 -38.30 19.27
N THR A 12 -6.61 -38.73 18.01
CA THR A 12 -5.73 -39.81 17.53
C THR A 12 -5.02 -39.35 16.26
N SER A 13 -3.73 -39.20 16.37
CA SER A 13 -2.62 -38.99 15.42
C SER A 13 -2.92 -39.02 13.93
N PHE A 14 -3.65 -38.07 13.37
CA PHE A 14 -3.57 -37.75 11.96
C PHE A 14 -3.71 -36.24 11.75
N ILE A 15 -2.60 -35.60 11.36
CA ILE A 15 -2.55 -34.19 11.01
C ILE A 15 -2.50 -34.12 9.49
N CYS A 16 -3.56 -33.64 8.84
CA CYS A 16 -3.51 -33.29 7.45
C CYS A 16 -3.21 -31.80 7.32
N ALA A 17 -1.93 -31.45 7.12
CA ALA A 17 -1.53 -30.11 6.74
C ALA A 17 -1.64 -29.96 5.23
N VAL A 18 -2.60 -29.19 4.76
CA VAL A 18 -2.62 -28.75 3.35
C VAL A 18 -1.63 -27.62 3.19
N LYS A 19 -0.47 -27.92 2.62
CA LYS A 19 0.58 -26.96 2.32
C LYS A 19 0.14 -26.14 1.10
N VAL A 20 -0.28 -24.91 1.33
CA VAL A 20 -0.41 -23.90 0.27
C VAL A 20 0.67 -22.84 0.49
N ALA A 21 1.32 -22.41 -0.61
CA ALA A 21 2.54 -21.61 -0.64
C ALA A 21 2.67 -20.52 0.45
N ALA A 22 3.71 -20.60 1.14
CA ALA A 22 4.64 -19.72 1.85
C ALA A 22 4.22 -18.31 2.30
N ALA A 23 3.05 -18.07 2.93
CA ALA A 23 2.85 -16.77 3.53
C ALA A 23 2.13 -16.78 4.88
N ALA A 24 0.89 -17.12 4.99
CA ALA A 24 0.23 -17.28 6.28
C ALA A 24 0.25 -18.75 6.69
N GLN A 25 1.05 -19.10 7.68
CA GLN A 25 1.11 -20.47 8.18
C GLN A 25 0.50 -20.54 9.58
N LEU A 26 -0.53 -21.37 9.72
CA LEU A 26 -0.87 -21.95 11.00
C LEU A 26 -0.01 -23.21 11.18
N THR A 27 0.77 -23.25 12.24
CA THR A 27 1.56 -24.41 12.63
C THR A 27 1.06 -24.93 13.97
N ASN A 28 1.17 -26.21 14.18
CA ASN A 28 0.91 -26.80 15.49
C ASN A 28 2.10 -27.66 15.94
N ALA A 29 2.41 -27.57 17.21
CA ALA A 29 3.31 -28.53 17.84
C ALA A 29 2.56 -29.84 18.09
N PRO A 30 3.27 -31.00 18.10
CA PRO A 30 2.66 -32.27 18.52
C PRO A 30 1.98 -32.15 19.88
N PRO A 31 0.81 -32.76 20.06
CA PRO A 31 0.10 -32.72 21.32
C PRO A 31 0.97 -33.22 22.50
N LYS A 32 0.94 -32.49 23.61
CA LYS A 32 1.64 -32.83 24.82
C LYS A 32 0.71 -32.57 26.02
N ASN A 33 0.63 -33.52 26.95
CA ASN A 33 -0.19 -33.39 28.15
C ASN A 33 -1.67 -33.04 27.89
N GLY A 34 -2.25 -33.51 26.79
CA GLY A 34 -3.65 -33.19 26.45
C GLY A 34 -3.85 -31.79 25.85
N GLU A 35 -2.79 -31.13 25.44
CA GLU A 35 -2.84 -29.79 24.83
C GLU A 35 -2.17 -29.77 23.48
N VAL A 36 -2.62 -28.88 22.59
CA VAL A 36 -1.98 -28.52 21.32
C VAL A 36 -1.66 -27.04 21.33
N VAL A 37 -0.46 -26.70 20.85
CA VAL A 37 -0.03 -25.31 20.70
C VAL A 37 -0.14 -24.93 19.22
N ILE A 38 -0.88 -23.87 18.93
CA ILE A 38 -1.11 -23.34 17.59
C ILE A 38 -0.37 -22.01 17.48
N SER A 39 0.46 -21.88 16.45
CA SER A 39 1.24 -20.68 16.17
C SER A 39 0.96 -20.19 14.76
N TRP A 40 1.11 -18.88 14.53
CA TRP A 40 0.97 -18.28 13.20
C TRP A 40 2.01 -17.18 12.99
N ASN A 41 2.35 -16.93 11.72
CA ASN A 41 3.42 -16.00 11.34
C ASN A 41 2.92 -14.71 10.65
N SER A 42 1.61 -14.57 10.48
CA SER A 42 0.99 -13.40 9.84
C SER A 42 -0.05 -12.74 10.73
N ARG A 43 -0.44 -11.51 10.40
CA ARG A 43 -1.54 -10.82 11.10
C ARG A 43 -2.87 -11.50 10.84
N GLY A 44 -3.75 -11.50 11.82
CA GLY A 44 -5.09 -12.06 11.72
C GLY A 44 -5.66 -12.43 13.06
N THR A 45 -6.93 -12.78 13.07
CA THR A 45 -7.68 -13.24 14.23
C THR A 45 -7.83 -14.75 14.19
N LEU A 46 -7.41 -15.45 15.26
CA LEU A 46 -7.61 -16.88 15.36
C LEU A 46 -9.10 -17.19 15.56
N GLU A 47 -9.63 -18.07 14.73
CA GLU A 47 -11.01 -18.55 14.82
C GLU A 47 -11.05 -20.05 14.99
N ILE A 48 -12.09 -20.53 15.68
CA ILE A 48 -12.33 -21.94 15.99
C ILE A 48 -13.71 -22.38 15.49
N ALA A 49 -13.83 -23.62 15.04
CA ALA A 49 -15.11 -24.23 14.69
C ALA A 49 -15.13 -25.72 15.04
N ASN A 50 -16.32 -26.29 15.17
CA ASN A 50 -16.53 -27.73 15.36
C ASN A 50 -16.61 -28.48 14.03
N GLN A 51 -16.77 -27.78 12.91
CA GLN A 51 -16.81 -28.31 11.55
C GLN A 51 -15.93 -27.46 10.65
N VAL A 52 -15.33 -28.05 9.63
CA VAL A 52 -14.46 -27.34 8.68
C VAL A 52 -15.19 -26.26 7.90
N THR A 53 -16.48 -26.36 7.76
CA THR A 53 -17.35 -25.38 7.09
C THR A 53 -17.82 -24.25 8.03
N GLY A 54 -17.51 -24.35 9.33
CA GLY A 54 -17.99 -23.44 10.37
C GLY A 54 -19.28 -23.90 11.04
N PRO A 55 -20.00 -23.03 11.76
CA PRO A 55 -19.70 -21.61 11.93
C PRO A 55 -18.39 -21.37 12.66
N TRP A 56 -17.67 -20.33 12.24
CA TRP A 56 -16.40 -19.91 12.83
C TRP A 56 -16.63 -18.89 13.94
N ILE A 57 -15.98 -19.11 15.07
CA ILE A 57 -16.08 -18.24 16.25
C ILE A 57 -14.71 -17.66 16.54
N THR A 58 -14.63 -16.34 16.66
CA THR A 58 -13.40 -15.65 17.03
C THR A 58 -12.98 -16.01 18.45
N ILE A 59 -11.70 -16.36 18.63
CA ILE A 59 -11.07 -16.49 19.92
C ILE A 59 -10.55 -15.11 20.32
N THR A 60 -11.32 -14.43 21.16
CA THR A 60 -11.00 -13.07 21.61
C THR A 60 -9.66 -13.06 22.37
N ASN A 61 -8.77 -12.15 21.99
CA ASN A 61 -7.44 -11.97 22.60
C ASN A 61 -6.56 -13.23 22.60
N ALA A 62 -6.68 -14.09 21.56
CA ALA A 62 -5.80 -15.23 21.41
C ALA A 62 -4.33 -14.78 21.35
N ALA A 63 -3.53 -15.19 22.34
CA ALA A 63 -2.08 -14.99 22.29
C ALA A 63 -1.46 -15.89 21.22
N ASN A 64 -0.40 -15.44 20.59
CA ASN A 64 0.39 -16.24 19.65
C ASN A 64 1.75 -16.58 20.29
N PRO A 65 2.04 -17.86 20.64
CA PRO A 65 1.23 -19.05 20.38
C PRO A 65 -0.03 -19.18 21.26
N TYR A 66 -1.05 -19.88 20.74
CA TYR A 66 -2.30 -20.20 21.44
C TYR A 66 -2.31 -21.66 21.85
N THR A 67 -2.61 -21.93 23.12
CA THR A 67 -2.74 -23.29 23.63
C THR A 67 -4.21 -23.70 23.73
N ASN A 68 -4.57 -24.82 23.10
CA ASN A 68 -5.90 -25.39 23.16
C ASN A 68 -5.89 -26.77 23.85
N VAL A 69 -6.79 -26.98 24.78
CA VAL A 69 -6.99 -28.28 25.39
C VAL A 69 -7.69 -29.22 24.42
N LEU A 70 -7.15 -30.41 24.25
CA LEU A 70 -7.73 -31.43 23.38
C LEU A 70 -9.07 -31.93 23.97
N THR A 71 -10.07 -32.02 23.10
CA THR A 71 -11.38 -32.57 23.41
C THR A 71 -11.66 -33.82 22.54
N PRO A 72 -12.56 -34.72 22.93
CA PRO A 72 -12.94 -35.86 22.07
C PRO A 72 -13.55 -35.45 20.76
N ALA A 73 -14.20 -34.26 20.70
CA ALA A 73 -14.76 -33.71 19.50
C ALA A 73 -13.69 -32.98 18.65
N PRO A 74 -13.71 -33.11 17.32
CA PRO A 74 -12.76 -32.40 16.46
C PRO A 74 -12.91 -30.90 16.62
N ARG A 75 -11.79 -30.18 16.56
CA ARG A 75 -11.72 -28.72 16.51
C ARG A 75 -10.93 -28.30 15.30
N PHE A 76 -11.46 -27.31 14.60
CA PHE A 76 -10.83 -26.71 13.42
C PHE A 76 -10.42 -25.27 13.76
N PHE A 77 -9.24 -24.87 13.29
CA PHE A 77 -8.72 -23.53 13.52
C PHE A 77 -8.41 -22.90 12.17
N ARG A 78 -8.67 -21.60 12.04
CA ARG A 78 -8.24 -20.80 10.91
C ARG A 78 -7.76 -19.43 11.37
N LEU A 79 -6.92 -18.79 10.58
CA LEU A 79 -6.56 -17.40 10.73
C LEU A 79 -7.43 -16.55 9.81
N ASN A 80 -8.28 -15.72 10.38
CA ASN A 80 -9.05 -14.74 9.63
C ASN A 80 -8.19 -13.49 9.46
N GLN A 81 -7.77 -13.23 8.22
CA GLN A 81 -6.91 -12.10 7.86
C GLN A 81 -7.68 -10.91 7.29
N THR A 82 -9.02 -10.94 7.35
CA THR A 82 -9.85 -9.84 6.84
C THR A 82 -9.58 -8.56 7.65
N VAL A 83 -9.23 -7.50 6.94
CA VAL A 83 -8.98 -6.18 7.52
C VAL A 83 -10.30 -5.51 7.85
N ASP A 84 -10.37 -4.86 8.99
CA ASP A 84 -11.51 -4.01 9.35
C ASP A 84 -11.56 -2.77 8.44
N ALA A 85 -12.56 -2.67 7.57
CA ALA A 85 -12.74 -1.56 6.64
C ALA A 85 -13.51 -0.37 7.25
N THR A 86 -13.88 -0.41 8.53
CA THR A 86 -14.72 0.63 9.16
C THR A 86 -13.95 1.75 9.81
N THR A 87 -12.62 1.65 9.85
CA THR A 87 -11.75 2.65 10.46
C THR A 87 -10.40 2.76 9.76
N LEU A 88 -9.84 3.97 9.75
CA LEU A 88 -8.44 4.25 9.35
C LEU A 88 -7.42 3.80 10.38
N ARG A 89 -7.83 3.65 11.65
CA ARG A 89 -6.91 3.40 12.77
C ARG A 89 -6.31 2.00 12.71
N LYS A 90 -5.09 1.87 13.23
CA LYS A 90 -4.31 0.62 13.31
C LYS A 90 -4.10 -0.05 11.96
N LYS A 91 -3.71 0.75 10.95
CA LYS A 91 -3.51 0.29 9.58
C LYS A 91 -2.29 0.91 8.92
N ILE A 92 -1.71 0.14 8.03
CA ILE A 92 -0.81 0.65 6.99
C ILE A 92 -1.49 0.48 5.64
N LEU A 93 -1.61 1.59 4.92
CA LEU A 93 -2.13 1.64 3.58
C LEU A 93 -1.03 2.11 2.63
N CYS A 94 -0.87 1.42 1.51
CA CYS A 94 0.12 1.80 0.52
C CYS A 94 -0.54 2.63 -0.59
N GLY A 95 0.15 3.62 -1.12
CA GLY A 95 -0.20 4.18 -2.41
C GLY A 95 -0.05 3.10 -3.49
N TYR A 96 -0.99 3.05 -4.43
CA TYR A 96 -1.02 2.11 -5.54
C TYR A 96 -1.31 2.87 -6.82
N GLN A 97 -0.33 2.91 -7.73
CA GLN A 97 -0.46 3.67 -8.98
C GLN A 97 -1.37 2.95 -9.98
N GLY A 98 -1.15 1.66 -10.22
CA GLY A 98 -1.97 0.87 -11.12
C GLY A 98 -2.00 1.39 -12.56
N TRP A 99 -0.98 2.08 -13.02
CA TRP A 99 -0.94 2.82 -14.29
C TRP A 99 -0.08 2.18 -15.39
N PHE A 100 0.67 1.12 -15.06
CA PHE A 100 1.58 0.47 -16.01
C PHE A 100 0.81 -0.28 -17.09
N ARG A 101 1.18 -0.03 -18.36
CA ARG A 101 0.55 -0.70 -19.50
C ARG A 101 1.57 -1.23 -20.50
N CYS A 102 1.21 -2.34 -21.11
CA CYS A 102 2.00 -3.01 -22.14
C CYS A 102 1.19 -3.18 -23.43
N PRO A 103 1.82 -3.14 -24.62
CA PRO A 103 1.15 -3.54 -25.85
C PRO A 103 0.59 -4.96 -25.74
N GLY A 104 -0.70 -5.13 -26.07
CA GLY A 104 -1.41 -6.41 -25.95
C GLY A 104 -2.26 -6.57 -24.69
N ASP A 105 -2.31 -5.60 -23.78
CA ASP A 105 -3.14 -5.60 -22.57
C ASP A 105 -4.58 -5.08 -22.79
N GLY A 106 -5.07 -5.15 -24.00
CA GLY A 106 -6.29 -4.49 -24.46
C GLY A 106 -6.00 -3.13 -25.11
N GLY A 107 -4.75 -2.69 -25.12
CA GLY A 107 -4.21 -1.55 -25.84
C GLY A 107 -2.97 -1.93 -26.64
N ASN A 108 -2.34 -0.95 -27.26
CA ASN A 108 -1.13 -1.16 -28.09
C ASN A 108 -0.03 -0.15 -27.72
N GLN A 109 0.11 0.16 -26.43
CA GLN A 109 1.01 1.20 -25.98
C GLN A 109 1.77 0.78 -24.73
N TRP A 110 3.04 1.19 -24.64
CA TRP A 110 3.77 1.27 -23.39
C TRP A 110 3.36 2.53 -22.64
N ILE A 111 2.90 2.42 -21.41
CA ILE A 111 2.59 3.55 -20.54
C ILE A 111 3.31 3.33 -19.21
N HIS A 112 4.00 4.32 -18.70
CA HIS A 112 4.85 4.33 -17.52
C HIS A 112 6.08 3.42 -17.57
N TRP A 113 6.15 2.45 -18.46
CA TRP A 113 7.36 1.66 -18.72
C TRP A 113 8.34 2.35 -19.66
N SER A 114 7.81 3.17 -20.56
CA SER A 114 8.59 3.87 -21.58
C SER A 114 7.94 5.22 -21.93
N ARG A 115 8.76 6.21 -22.22
CA ARG A 115 8.31 7.49 -22.79
C ARG A 115 7.86 7.37 -24.25
N SER A 116 8.32 6.31 -24.95
CA SER A 116 7.80 5.97 -26.27
C SER A 116 6.63 5.02 -26.12
N THR A 117 5.47 5.39 -26.65
CA THR A 117 4.28 4.54 -26.56
C THR A 117 4.39 3.26 -27.41
N SER A 118 5.26 3.25 -28.44
CA SER A 118 5.40 2.12 -29.38
C SER A 118 6.58 1.20 -29.09
N THR A 119 7.60 1.68 -28.36
CA THR A 119 8.84 0.94 -28.13
C THR A 119 9.31 1.05 -26.70
N ILE A 120 10.04 0.04 -26.24
CA ILE A 120 10.78 0.07 -24.98
C ILE A 120 12.26 -0.19 -25.28
N ALA A 121 13.13 0.72 -24.86
CA ALA A 121 14.58 0.64 -25.05
C ALA A 121 15.31 1.37 -23.92
N SER A 122 16.60 1.14 -23.76
CA SER A 122 17.40 1.74 -22.67
C SER A 122 17.32 3.27 -22.61
N ASN A 123 17.20 3.93 -23.78
CA ASN A 123 17.09 5.38 -23.87
C ASN A 123 15.63 5.91 -23.79
N THR A 124 14.64 5.04 -23.65
CA THR A 124 13.22 5.43 -23.51
C THR A 124 12.62 5.01 -22.17
N LEU A 125 13.37 4.33 -21.32
CA LEU A 125 12.89 3.92 -20.00
C LEU A 125 12.40 5.10 -19.16
N THR A 126 11.38 4.83 -18.36
CA THR A 126 10.81 5.78 -17.39
C THR A 126 10.74 5.21 -15.98
N PHE A 127 11.39 4.08 -15.71
CA PHE A 127 11.31 3.43 -14.40
C PHE A 127 12.69 2.99 -13.91
N GLU A 128 12.82 2.93 -12.59
CA GLU A 128 14.09 2.72 -11.88
C GLU A 128 14.31 1.27 -11.43
N MET A 129 13.24 0.49 -11.27
CA MET A 129 13.32 -0.83 -10.64
C MET A 129 12.62 -1.87 -11.53
N TRP A 130 13.34 -2.96 -11.84
CA TRP A 130 12.72 -4.06 -12.61
C TRP A 130 11.94 -4.96 -11.67
N PRO A 131 10.62 -5.20 -11.92
CA PRO A 131 9.83 -6.09 -11.07
C PRO A 131 10.33 -7.53 -11.11
N ASP A 132 10.18 -8.26 -10.02
CA ASP A 132 10.40 -9.71 -10.02
C ASP A 132 9.20 -10.41 -10.66
N MET A 133 9.39 -10.88 -11.88
CA MET A 133 8.34 -11.47 -12.71
C MET A 133 8.07 -12.95 -12.40
N SER A 134 8.75 -13.57 -11.44
CA SER A 134 8.71 -15.01 -11.19
C SER A 134 7.34 -15.55 -10.75
N GLU A 135 6.51 -14.70 -10.15
CA GLU A 135 5.18 -15.08 -9.66
C GLU A 135 4.02 -14.55 -10.52
N TYR A 136 4.32 -13.83 -11.61
CA TYR A 136 3.28 -13.37 -12.53
C TYR A 136 2.92 -14.47 -13.53
N THR A 137 1.63 -14.74 -13.70
CA THR A 137 1.12 -15.75 -14.64
C THR A 137 0.85 -15.18 -16.03
N HIS A 138 0.75 -13.84 -16.13
CA HIS A 138 0.63 -13.11 -17.39
C HIS A 138 1.68 -12.01 -17.42
N SER A 139 2.38 -11.88 -18.54
CA SER A 139 3.49 -10.93 -18.70
C SER A 139 3.72 -10.63 -20.18
N TYR A 140 4.36 -9.49 -20.44
CA TYR A 140 4.57 -8.95 -21.77
C TYR A 140 6.07 -8.84 -22.07
N PRO A 141 6.54 -9.29 -23.24
CA PRO A 141 7.95 -9.25 -23.57
C PRO A 141 8.43 -7.80 -23.74
N ALA A 142 9.44 -7.41 -22.97
CA ALA A 142 10.14 -6.14 -23.13
C ALA A 142 11.21 -6.30 -24.21
N ALA A 143 10.86 -6.05 -25.48
CA ALA A 143 11.77 -6.23 -26.60
C ALA A 143 13.05 -5.39 -26.42
N GLY A 144 14.21 -6.00 -26.63
CA GLY A 144 15.52 -5.35 -26.42
C GLY A 144 16.09 -5.50 -25.01
N PHE A 145 15.34 -6.12 -24.08
CA PHE A 145 15.84 -6.45 -22.74
C PHE A 145 15.92 -7.94 -22.52
N SER A 146 17.06 -8.37 -21.96
CA SER A 146 17.28 -9.75 -21.55
C SER A 146 17.93 -9.80 -20.17
N TYR A 147 17.55 -10.81 -19.40
CA TYR A 147 18.20 -11.09 -18.12
C TYR A 147 19.65 -11.57 -18.31
N PRO A 148 20.50 -11.49 -17.28
CA PRO A 148 21.77 -12.17 -17.29
C PRO A 148 21.60 -13.64 -17.72
N GLY A 149 22.37 -14.09 -18.71
CA GLY A 149 22.18 -15.41 -19.31
C GLY A 149 21.36 -15.44 -20.62
N GLY A 150 20.83 -14.29 -21.07
CA GLY A 150 20.22 -14.11 -22.39
C GLY A 150 18.72 -14.43 -22.48
N ALA A 151 18.08 -14.80 -21.38
CA ALA A 151 16.64 -15.02 -21.36
C ALA A 151 15.86 -13.71 -21.58
N GLN A 152 14.79 -13.75 -22.38
CA GLN A 152 13.90 -12.61 -22.63
C GLN A 152 13.38 -12.03 -21.31
N ALA A 153 13.43 -10.70 -21.16
CA ALA A 153 12.85 -10.02 -20.02
C ALA A 153 11.39 -9.64 -20.27
N TYR A 154 10.61 -9.64 -19.20
CA TYR A 154 9.16 -9.39 -19.24
C TYR A 154 8.76 -8.32 -18.24
N LEU A 155 7.60 -7.68 -18.50
CA LEU A 155 6.93 -6.72 -17.63
C LEU A 155 5.45 -7.09 -17.48
N PHE A 156 4.79 -6.56 -16.46
CA PHE A 156 3.36 -6.73 -16.22
C PHE A 156 2.54 -5.56 -16.76
N SER A 157 1.23 -5.75 -16.91
CA SER A 157 0.27 -4.67 -17.06
C SER A 157 -0.66 -4.59 -15.85
N SER A 158 -0.90 -3.37 -15.35
CA SER A 158 -1.89 -3.12 -14.29
C SER A 158 -3.34 -3.32 -14.78
N GLN A 159 -3.56 -3.43 -16.10
CA GLN A 159 -4.88 -3.71 -16.68
C GLN A 159 -5.30 -5.17 -16.45
N ASP A 160 -4.36 -6.06 -16.15
CA ASP A 160 -4.64 -7.48 -15.95
C ASP A 160 -5.15 -7.74 -14.53
N GLN A 161 -6.30 -8.39 -14.40
CA GLN A 161 -6.81 -8.83 -13.10
C GLN A 161 -5.78 -9.69 -12.34
N GLN A 162 -5.06 -10.56 -13.06
CA GLN A 162 -4.05 -11.46 -12.47
C GLN A 162 -2.87 -10.70 -11.85
N THR A 163 -2.46 -9.57 -12.43
CA THR A 163 -1.44 -8.68 -11.86
C THR A 163 -1.92 -8.09 -10.54
N VAL A 164 -3.11 -7.50 -10.54
CA VAL A 164 -3.69 -6.90 -9.32
C VAL A 164 -3.96 -7.96 -8.26
N ASP A 165 -4.45 -9.14 -8.67
CA ASP A 165 -4.63 -10.28 -7.76
C ASP A 165 -3.32 -10.70 -7.10
N ARG A 166 -2.19 -10.76 -7.85
CA ARG A 166 -0.87 -11.07 -7.31
C ARG A 166 -0.41 -10.04 -6.30
N HIS A 167 -0.59 -8.76 -6.59
CA HIS A 167 -0.26 -7.67 -5.67
C HIS A 167 -1.04 -7.76 -4.36
N PHE A 168 -2.34 -8.04 -4.43
CA PHE A 168 -3.18 -8.20 -3.25
C PHE A 168 -2.90 -9.51 -2.49
N ASP A 169 -2.48 -10.58 -3.17
CA ASP A 169 -1.97 -11.78 -2.51
C ASP A 169 -0.72 -11.44 -1.68
N TRP A 170 0.24 -10.68 -2.23
CA TRP A 170 1.40 -10.24 -1.45
C TRP A 170 0.99 -9.35 -0.27
N MET A 171 0.04 -8.42 -0.44
CA MET A 171 -0.44 -7.61 0.69
C MET A 171 -1.05 -8.49 1.80
N MET A 172 -1.84 -9.49 1.45
CA MET A 172 -2.40 -10.43 2.39
C MET A 172 -1.30 -11.25 3.08
N ASP A 173 -0.38 -11.78 2.30
CA ASP A 173 0.70 -12.65 2.75
C ASP A 173 1.65 -11.93 3.72
N TYR A 174 1.95 -10.67 3.48
CA TYR A 174 2.83 -9.84 4.31
C TYR A 174 2.09 -8.93 5.29
N GLY A 175 0.76 -9.06 5.43
CA GLY A 175 -0.01 -8.34 6.45
C GLY A 175 -0.13 -6.84 6.22
N ILE A 176 -0.07 -6.38 4.97
CA ILE A 176 -0.39 -5.02 4.55
C ILE A 176 -1.91 -4.89 4.48
N ASP A 177 -2.47 -3.83 5.05
CA ASP A 177 -3.91 -3.72 5.26
C ASP A 177 -4.69 -3.36 3.98
N GLY A 178 -4.07 -2.66 3.05
CA GLY A 178 -4.72 -2.27 1.80
C GLY A 178 -4.03 -1.10 1.10
N ILE A 179 -4.78 -0.42 0.25
CA ILE A 179 -4.24 0.62 -0.62
C ILE A 179 -5.10 1.88 -0.68
N PHE A 180 -4.43 2.97 -1.08
CA PHE A 180 -5.04 4.11 -1.75
C PHE A 180 -4.74 3.99 -3.25
N LEU A 181 -5.77 3.72 -4.06
CA LEU A 181 -5.63 3.65 -5.51
C LEU A 181 -5.55 5.06 -6.09
N SER A 182 -4.45 5.36 -6.75
CA SER A 182 -4.23 6.64 -7.45
C SER A 182 -5.19 6.80 -8.63
N ARG A 183 -5.78 7.99 -8.72
CA ARG A 183 -6.73 8.37 -9.75
C ARG A 183 -6.45 9.80 -10.18
N PHE A 184 -5.74 9.96 -11.30
CA PHE A 184 -5.32 11.28 -11.79
C PHE A 184 -6.50 12.04 -12.39
N VAL A 185 -6.80 13.22 -11.84
CA VAL A 185 -7.96 14.02 -12.27
C VAL A 185 -7.88 14.36 -13.77
N VAL A 186 -6.67 14.54 -14.29
CA VAL A 186 -6.45 14.81 -15.73
C VAL A 186 -6.87 13.65 -16.66
N THR A 187 -7.04 12.43 -16.12
CA THR A 187 -7.37 11.24 -16.92
C THR A 187 -8.78 10.69 -16.69
N VAL A 188 -9.57 11.29 -15.77
CA VAL A 188 -10.86 10.71 -15.37
C VAL A 188 -12.07 11.14 -16.21
N ALA A 189 -11.88 11.93 -17.26
CA ALA A 189 -12.97 12.50 -18.08
C ALA A 189 -13.99 11.45 -18.60
N ASN A 190 -13.52 10.23 -18.89
CA ASN A 190 -14.36 9.12 -19.36
C ASN A 190 -14.55 8.04 -18.30
N HIS A 191 -14.36 8.36 -17.03
CA HIS A 191 -14.52 7.48 -15.88
C HIS A 191 -13.85 6.10 -16.06
N PRO A 192 -12.53 6.01 -16.34
CA PRO A 192 -11.85 4.73 -16.54
C PRO A 192 -11.94 3.88 -15.28
N THR A 193 -12.40 2.63 -15.40
CA THR A 193 -12.71 1.78 -14.23
C THR A 193 -12.01 0.45 -14.23
N ASN A 194 -11.27 0.08 -15.29
CA ASN A 194 -10.71 -1.26 -15.40
C ASN A 194 -9.84 -1.64 -14.19
N VAL A 195 -8.83 -0.83 -13.87
CA VAL A 195 -7.96 -1.09 -12.71
C VAL A 195 -8.74 -1.00 -11.39
N LEU A 196 -9.70 -0.07 -11.27
CA LEU A 196 -10.55 0.05 -10.09
C LEU A 196 -11.39 -1.21 -9.85
N VAL A 197 -11.97 -1.79 -10.91
CA VAL A 197 -12.71 -3.06 -10.83
C VAL A 197 -11.79 -4.20 -10.44
N ASN A 198 -10.59 -4.26 -11.01
CA ASN A 198 -9.58 -5.26 -10.65
C ASN A 198 -9.19 -5.15 -9.16
N VAL A 199 -8.97 -3.95 -8.66
CA VAL A 199 -8.68 -3.67 -7.24
C VAL A 199 -9.84 -4.10 -6.36
N ARG A 200 -11.07 -3.73 -6.71
CA ARG A 200 -12.28 -4.13 -5.98
C ARG A 200 -12.40 -5.65 -5.86
N ASN A 201 -12.21 -6.36 -6.97
CA ASN A 201 -12.25 -7.83 -7.01
C ASN A 201 -11.15 -8.44 -6.13
N ALA A 202 -9.92 -7.96 -6.25
CA ALA A 202 -8.78 -8.45 -5.48
C ALA A 202 -8.93 -8.16 -3.98
N ALA A 203 -9.42 -6.97 -3.61
CA ALA A 203 -9.71 -6.60 -2.23
C ALA A 203 -10.77 -7.50 -1.59
N ASN A 204 -11.87 -7.75 -2.32
CA ASN A 204 -12.94 -8.66 -1.86
C ASN A 204 -12.44 -10.11 -1.73
N ARG A 205 -11.56 -10.57 -2.63
CA ARG A 205 -10.98 -11.90 -2.59
C ARG A 205 -10.03 -12.10 -1.40
N THR A 206 -9.21 -11.09 -1.09
CA THR A 206 -8.15 -11.20 -0.07
C THR A 206 -8.52 -10.65 1.30
N GLY A 207 -9.66 -9.97 1.40
CA GLY A 207 -10.06 -9.29 2.64
C GLY A 207 -9.26 -8.02 2.93
N ARG A 208 -8.50 -7.49 1.95
CA ARG A 208 -7.81 -6.21 2.07
C ARG A 208 -8.78 -5.06 1.89
N THR A 209 -8.39 -3.84 2.29
CA THR A 209 -9.19 -2.64 2.08
C THR A 209 -8.64 -1.81 0.91
N PHE A 210 -9.48 -0.95 0.35
CA PHE A 210 -9.04 0.05 -0.60
C PHE A 210 -9.83 1.35 -0.41
N ALA A 211 -9.21 2.45 -0.77
CA ALA A 211 -9.86 3.75 -0.93
C ALA A 211 -9.26 4.44 -2.17
N LEU A 212 -9.87 5.51 -2.63
CA LEU A 212 -9.33 6.29 -3.75
C LEU A 212 -8.43 7.41 -3.25
N LEU A 213 -7.42 7.70 -4.06
CA LEU A 213 -6.55 8.87 -3.96
C LEU A 213 -6.67 9.65 -5.27
N TYR A 214 -7.35 10.79 -5.27
CA TYR A 214 -7.28 11.69 -6.42
C TYR A 214 -5.99 12.48 -6.41
N ASP A 215 -5.26 12.42 -7.52
CA ASP A 215 -4.11 13.27 -7.78
C ASP A 215 -4.51 14.42 -8.72
N MET A 216 -4.33 15.65 -8.25
CA MET A 216 -4.70 16.86 -8.98
C MET A 216 -3.61 17.36 -9.93
N SER A 217 -2.47 16.66 -10.04
CA SER A 217 -1.36 17.06 -10.90
C SER A 217 -1.77 17.14 -12.37
N GLY A 218 -1.30 18.19 -13.04
CA GLY A 218 -1.54 18.40 -14.46
C GLY A 218 -2.96 18.84 -14.84
N GLN A 219 -3.91 18.82 -13.89
CA GLN A 219 -5.28 19.25 -14.18
C GLN A 219 -5.38 20.78 -14.21
N PRO A 220 -5.91 21.39 -15.29
CA PRO A 220 -6.17 22.82 -15.32
C PRO A 220 -7.14 23.28 -14.23
N THR A 221 -6.82 24.38 -13.55
CA THR A 221 -7.57 24.84 -12.37
C THR A 221 -9.02 25.23 -12.68
N ASN A 222 -9.29 25.71 -13.89
CA ASN A 222 -10.64 26.10 -14.31
C ASN A 222 -11.60 24.92 -14.51
N THR A 223 -11.09 23.69 -14.65
CA THR A 223 -11.88 22.47 -14.83
C THR A 223 -11.70 21.49 -13.64
N LEU A 224 -10.75 21.75 -12.76
CA LEU A 224 -10.37 20.85 -11.66
C LEU A 224 -11.59 20.46 -10.80
N PHE A 225 -12.34 21.45 -10.28
CA PHE A 225 -13.50 21.18 -9.42
C PHE A 225 -14.54 20.32 -10.13
N THR A 226 -14.92 20.71 -11.34
CA THR A 226 -15.95 20.00 -12.11
C THR A 226 -15.54 18.58 -12.42
N GLN A 227 -14.31 18.37 -12.88
CA GLN A 227 -13.82 17.05 -13.27
C GLN A 227 -13.70 16.11 -12.07
N LEU A 228 -13.11 16.59 -10.98
CA LEU A 228 -12.95 15.84 -9.74
C LEU A 228 -14.33 15.43 -9.15
N THR A 229 -15.25 16.36 -9.03
CA THR A 229 -16.56 16.09 -8.43
C THR A 229 -17.47 15.29 -9.33
N SER A 230 -17.38 15.45 -10.66
CA SER A 230 -18.14 14.65 -11.63
C SER A 230 -17.72 13.18 -11.59
N ASP A 231 -16.43 12.91 -11.53
CA ASP A 231 -15.93 11.54 -11.45
C ASP A 231 -16.33 10.85 -10.15
N TRP A 232 -16.20 11.54 -9.01
CA TRP A 232 -16.62 10.98 -7.72
C TRP A 232 -18.13 10.67 -7.69
N ARG A 233 -18.97 11.61 -8.18
CA ARG A 233 -20.42 11.36 -8.30
C ARG A 233 -20.70 10.15 -9.17
N TRP A 234 -20.04 10.06 -10.33
CA TRP A 234 -20.24 8.94 -11.23
C TRP A 234 -19.89 7.59 -10.58
N LEU A 235 -18.79 7.52 -9.84
CA LEU A 235 -18.37 6.31 -9.14
C LEU A 235 -19.37 5.93 -8.03
N VAL A 236 -19.89 6.90 -7.30
CA VAL A 236 -20.91 6.65 -6.26
C VAL A 236 -22.22 6.20 -6.89
N ASP A 237 -22.71 6.93 -7.91
CA ASP A 237 -24.05 6.71 -8.46
C ASP A 237 -24.14 5.47 -9.36
N ASN A 238 -23.06 5.12 -10.06
CA ASN A 238 -23.07 4.04 -11.06
C ASN A 238 -22.33 2.78 -10.63
N LEU A 239 -21.25 2.92 -9.88
CA LEU A 239 -20.48 1.76 -9.38
C LEU A 239 -20.80 1.41 -7.93
N HIS A 240 -21.54 2.28 -7.22
CA HIS A 240 -21.81 2.12 -5.79
C HIS A 240 -20.52 1.81 -5.02
N ILE A 241 -19.45 2.58 -5.33
CA ILE A 241 -18.10 2.26 -4.89
C ILE A 241 -17.98 2.30 -3.36
N ASN A 242 -18.69 3.21 -2.71
CA ASN A 242 -18.73 3.39 -1.27
C ASN A 242 -19.61 2.36 -0.53
N ASP A 243 -20.41 1.55 -1.26
CA ASP A 243 -21.19 0.45 -0.69
C ASP A 243 -20.39 -0.87 -0.69
N ASP A 244 -19.22 -0.90 -1.32
CA ASP A 244 -18.36 -2.09 -1.32
C ASP A 244 -17.86 -2.39 0.10
N PRO A 245 -18.00 -3.64 0.60
CA PRO A 245 -17.61 -3.99 1.97
C PRO A 245 -16.11 -3.89 2.22
N ARG A 246 -15.30 -3.75 1.16
CA ARG A 246 -13.85 -3.56 1.28
C ARG A 246 -13.42 -2.10 1.06
N TYR A 247 -14.34 -1.21 0.64
CA TYR A 247 -14.04 0.21 0.61
C TYR A 247 -13.81 0.74 2.03
N LEU A 248 -12.72 1.45 2.24
CA LEU A 248 -12.35 1.93 3.56
C LEU A 248 -13.30 3.04 4.03
N HIS A 249 -13.80 2.91 5.24
CA HIS A 249 -14.59 3.91 5.93
C HIS A 249 -13.87 4.41 7.19
N HIS A 250 -14.27 5.56 7.66
CA HIS A 250 -13.90 6.07 8.98
C HIS A 250 -15.04 6.94 9.53
N ASN A 251 -15.40 6.73 10.79
CA ASN A 251 -16.53 7.41 11.44
C ASN A 251 -17.83 7.34 10.61
N GLY A 252 -18.09 6.18 9.98
CA GLY A 252 -19.30 5.93 9.20
C GLY A 252 -19.33 6.59 7.81
N LYS A 253 -18.24 7.24 7.37
CA LYS A 253 -18.13 7.85 6.04
C LYS A 253 -17.06 7.13 5.20
N PRO A 254 -17.24 7.01 3.88
CA PRO A 254 -16.17 6.51 3.00
C PRO A 254 -14.95 7.42 3.08
N VAL A 255 -13.77 6.82 3.03
CA VAL A 255 -12.49 7.56 3.05
C VAL A 255 -12.12 7.96 1.63
N LEU A 256 -11.71 9.20 1.45
CA LEU A 256 -11.16 9.70 0.20
C LEU A 256 -9.93 10.55 0.48
N MET A 257 -8.85 10.27 -0.23
CA MET A 257 -7.65 11.10 -0.21
C MET A 257 -7.61 11.98 -1.46
N ILE A 258 -7.26 13.25 -1.31
CA ILE A 258 -6.99 14.16 -2.43
C ILE A 258 -5.59 14.74 -2.22
N TRP A 259 -4.69 14.41 -3.16
CA TRP A 259 -3.34 14.92 -3.18
C TRP A 259 -3.18 16.08 -4.16
N GLY A 260 -2.36 17.05 -3.76
CA GLY A 260 -2.03 18.19 -4.62
C GLY A 260 -2.43 19.54 -4.04
N PHE A 261 -2.75 19.62 -2.75
CA PHE A 261 -3.00 20.89 -2.05
C PHE A 261 -1.66 21.61 -1.80
N PHE A 262 -1.27 22.44 -2.77
CA PHE A 262 -0.08 23.28 -2.73
C PHE A 262 -0.46 24.72 -2.97
N ALA A 263 0.10 25.63 -2.15
CA ALA A 263 -0.27 27.04 -2.16
C ALA A 263 0.05 27.77 -3.47
N ASP A 264 0.97 27.25 -4.26
CA ASP A 264 1.39 27.78 -5.55
C ASP A 264 0.57 27.25 -6.75
N ARG A 265 -0.30 26.24 -6.55
CA ARG A 265 -1.03 25.59 -7.63
C ARG A 265 -2.39 26.21 -7.95
N PHE A 266 -3.13 26.64 -6.94
CA PHE A 266 -4.46 27.21 -7.12
C PHE A 266 -4.91 28.07 -5.90
N SER A 267 -5.99 28.80 -6.07
CA SER A 267 -6.48 29.72 -5.04
C SER A 267 -7.11 29.00 -3.83
N THR A 268 -7.06 29.64 -2.66
CA THR A 268 -7.78 29.19 -1.46
C THR A 268 -9.29 29.04 -1.68
N ASN A 269 -9.91 29.88 -2.53
CA ASN A 269 -11.32 29.77 -2.87
C ASN A 269 -11.62 28.42 -3.54
N LEU A 270 -10.81 28.00 -4.49
CA LEU A 270 -10.97 26.69 -5.14
C LEU A 270 -10.72 25.53 -4.15
N ALA A 271 -9.70 25.67 -3.29
CA ALA A 271 -9.43 24.70 -2.23
C ALA A 271 -10.65 24.56 -1.30
N HIS A 272 -11.25 25.67 -0.87
CA HIS A 272 -12.44 25.65 -0.03
C HIS A 272 -13.65 25.02 -0.74
N GLN A 273 -13.88 25.33 -2.01
CA GLN A 273 -14.95 24.69 -2.78
C GLN A 273 -14.80 23.17 -2.86
N ILE A 274 -13.59 22.68 -3.09
CA ILE A 274 -13.30 21.24 -3.11
C ILE A 274 -13.60 20.63 -1.74
N ILE A 275 -13.04 21.21 -0.67
CA ILE A 275 -13.22 20.68 0.69
C ILE A 275 -14.71 20.71 1.08
N ASP A 276 -15.42 21.79 0.79
CA ASP A 276 -16.86 21.91 1.11
C ASP A 276 -17.68 20.83 0.42
N PHE A 277 -17.44 20.58 -0.85
CA PHE A 277 -18.15 19.51 -1.57
C PHE A 277 -17.95 18.14 -0.90
N PHE A 278 -16.74 17.78 -0.58
CA PHE A 278 -16.42 16.44 -0.04
C PHE A 278 -16.76 16.30 1.44
N LYS A 279 -16.87 17.37 2.21
CA LYS A 279 -17.19 17.28 3.64
C LYS A 279 -18.67 17.49 3.96
N THR A 280 -19.37 18.35 3.23
CA THR A 280 -20.72 18.79 3.59
C THR A 280 -21.84 18.21 2.73
N ASN A 281 -21.53 17.63 1.58
CA ASN A 281 -22.54 17.06 0.70
C ASN A 281 -23.16 15.81 1.33
N ALA A 282 -24.49 15.76 1.40
CA ALA A 282 -25.21 14.66 2.05
C ALA A 282 -25.05 13.32 1.31
N ALA A 283 -24.98 13.33 -0.03
CA ALA A 283 -24.87 12.12 -0.85
C ALA A 283 -23.44 11.69 -1.14
N TYR A 284 -22.51 12.66 -1.23
CA TYR A 284 -21.13 12.43 -1.70
C TYR A 284 -20.06 12.75 -0.65
N GLY A 285 -20.48 13.02 0.58
CA GLY A 285 -19.60 13.38 1.68
C GLY A 285 -18.74 12.22 2.14
N VAL A 286 -17.47 12.53 2.50
CA VAL A 286 -16.44 11.56 2.85
C VAL A 286 -15.74 11.93 4.15
N THR A 287 -14.95 11.02 4.71
CA THR A 287 -13.81 11.36 5.56
C THR A 287 -12.68 11.79 4.64
N LEU A 288 -12.38 13.08 4.64
CA LEU A 288 -11.47 13.69 3.67
C LEU A 288 -10.04 13.75 4.20
N ILE A 289 -9.11 13.07 3.48
CA ILE A 289 -7.68 13.18 3.70
C ILE A 289 -7.11 14.20 2.72
N GLY A 290 -6.49 15.27 3.23
CA GLY A 290 -5.73 16.21 2.41
C GLY A 290 -4.28 15.80 2.29
N GLY A 291 -3.75 15.71 1.07
CA GLY A 291 -2.35 15.47 0.77
C GLY A 291 -1.71 16.69 0.10
N GLY A 292 -0.53 17.10 0.55
CA GLY A 292 0.15 18.27 -0.01
C GLY A 292 1.47 18.55 0.71
N GLU A 293 1.72 19.81 0.97
CA GLU A 293 3.00 20.31 1.50
C GLU A 293 3.38 19.67 2.83
N TRP A 294 4.64 19.19 2.94
CA TRP A 294 5.15 18.73 4.23
C TRP A 294 5.41 19.89 5.22
N TRP A 295 5.53 21.15 4.71
CA TRP A 295 5.66 22.37 5.51
C TRP A 295 4.32 23.08 5.79
N TRP A 296 3.18 22.42 5.60
CA TRP A 296 1.81 22.94 5.75
C TRP A 296 1.56 23.76 7.03
N ARG A 297 2.22 23.37 8.11
CA ARG A 297 2.09 24.01 9.41
C ARG A 297 2.71 25.42 9.43
N THR A 298 3.76 25.61 8.65
CA THR A 298 4.54 26.85 8.54
C THR A 298 4.30 27.60 7.25
N GLU A 299 3.32 27.19 6.45
CA GLU A 299 2.95 27.88 5.21
C GLU A 299 2.45 29.30 5.50
N THR A 300 3.02 30.27 4.79
CA THR A 300 2.77 31.71 5.00
C THR A 300 1.87 32.35 3.96
N THR A 301 1.56 31.64 2.86
CA THR A 301 0.65 32.15 1.83
C THR A 301 -0.74 32.40 2.41
N ALA A 302 -1.25 33.61 2.19
CA ALA A 302 -2.49 34.10 2.82
C ALA A 302 -3.66 33.12 2.63
N GLY A 303 -4.31 32.73 3.75
CA GLY A 303 -5.47 31.85 3.78
C GLY A 303 -5.15 30.35 3.72
N TRP A 304 -3.97 29.92 3.28
CA TRP A 304 -3.66 28.50 3.15
C TRP A 304 -3.53 27.76 4.48
N SER A 305 -3.07 28.44 5.52
CA SER A 305 -3.10 27.87 6.88
C SER A 305 -4.52 27.44 7.30
N ASN A 306 -5.58 28.16 6.88
CA ASN A 306 -6.96 27.79 7.14
C ASN A 306 -7.39 26.62 6.26
N VAL A 307 -6.95 26.55 5.00
CA VAL A 307 -7.24 25.42 4.09
C VAL A 307 -6.75 24.13 4.71
N PHE A 308 -5.48 24.05 5.12
CA PHE A 308 -4.89 22.84 5.67
C PHE A 308 -5.56 22.35 6.96
N ARG A 309 -6.19 23.22 7.73
CA ARG A 309 -6.88 22.88 8.99
C ARG A 309 -8.33 22.47 8.84
N ARG A 310 -8.81 22.30 7.61
CA ARG A 310 -10.20 21.91 7.32
C ARG A 310 -10.40 20.44 6.98
N PHE A 311 -9.35 19.69 6.79
CA PHE A 311 -9.42 18.25 6.51
C PHE A 311 -9.82 17.47 7.77
N ASP A 312 -10.26 16.22 7.59
CA ASP A 312 -10.46 15.29 8.71
C ASP A 312 -9.13 14.61 9.06
N VAL A 313 -8.28 14.43 8.06
CA VAL A 313 -6.94 13.87 8.17
C VAL A 313 -5.99 14.68 7.30
N TYR A 314 -4.79 14.98 7.77
CA TYR A 314 -3.76 15.56 6.92
C TYR A 314 -2.60 14.60 6.72
N SER A 315 -2.17 14.44 5.47
CA SER A 315 -1.10 13.55 5.05
C SER A 315 -0.04 14.34 4.25
N PRO A 316 0.95 14.94 4.91
CA PRO A 316 1.98 15.72 4.23
C PRO A 316 2.87 14.81 3.39
N TRP A 317 3.16 15.24 2.15
CA TRP A 317 3.97 14.45 1.22
C TRP A 317 5.45 14.52 1.58
N ASN A 318 5.99 13.41 2.07
CA ASN A 318 7.37 13.33 2.56
C ASN A 318 8.36 12.69 1.57
N VAL A 319 7.88 12.14 0.45
CA VAL A 319 8.76 11.52 -0.56
C VAL A 319 9.73 12.56 -1.12
N GLY A 320 11.00 12.22 -1.17
CA GLY A 320 12.06 13.13 -1.59
C GLY A 320 12.58 14.08 -0.49
N ASN A 321 11.90 14.18 0.66
CA ASN A 321 12.34 15.00 1.78
C ASN A 321 13.30 14.23 2.69
N TYR A 322 14.56 14.66 2.74
CA TYR A 322 15.59 13.98 3.52
C TYR A 322 16.52 14.96 4.25
N SER A 323 17.16 14.46 5.30
CA SER A 323 18.27 15.09 5.99
C SER A 323 19.53 14.25 5.82
N THR A 324 20.68 14.89 5.69
CA THR A 324 21.98 14.21 5.63
C THR A 324 22.54 14.04 7.03
N ILE A 325 22.83 12.79 7.42
CA ILE A 325 23.43 12.45 8.71
C ILE A 325 24.69 11.62 8.42
N GLY A 326 25.86 12.22 8.68
CA GLY A 326 27.14 11.63 8.25
C GLY A 326 27.18 11.48 6.72
N PRO A 327 27.53 10.31 6.17
CA PRO A 327 27.57 10.08 4.73
C PRO A 327 26.20 9.72 4.12
N ASN A 328 25.16 9.53 4.93
CA ASN A 328 23.90 8.95 4.50
C ASN A 328 22.77 9.99 4.49
N LYS A 329 21.82 9.79 3.58
CA LYS A 329 20.53 10.47 3.55
C LYS A 329 19.51 9.64 4.34
N TYR A 330 18.72 10.30 5.19
CA TYR A 330 17.58 9.70 5.90
C TYR A 330 16.33 10.55 5.70
N ALA A 331 15.15 9.95 5.72
CA ALA A 331 13.91 10.72 5.63
C ALA A 331 13.83 11.76 6.75
N SER A 332 13.39 12.97 6.43
CA SER A 332 13.17 14.03 7.42
C SER A 332 11.89 13.73 8.20
N THR A 333 12.03 13.43 9.49
CA THR A 333 10.92 13.11 10.41
C THR A 333 10.86 14.04 11.62
N ALA A 334 11.84 14.91 11.80
CA ALA A 334 11.98 15.77 12.98
C ALA A 334 10.79 16.72 13.22
N TYR A 335 10.03 17.04 12.18
CA TYR A 335 8.85 17.91 12.27
C TYR A 335 7.54 17.16 12.61
N TRP A 336 7.52 15.82 12.57
CA TRP A 336 6.29 15.02 12.74
C TRP A 336 5.63 15.21 14.11
N SER A 337 6.41 15.39 15.18
CA SER A 337 5.84 15.65 16.51
C SER A 337 5.05 16.97 16.56
N GLN A 338 5.57 18.00 15.89
CA GLN A 338 4.90 19.30 15.80
C GLN A 338 3.69 19.24 14.88
N ASP A 339 3.77 18.49 13.79
CA ASP A 339 2.65 18.27 12.87
C ASP A 339 1.51 17.50 13.54
N LEU A 340 1.85 16.45 14.29
CA LEU A 340 0.88 15.69 15.08
C LEU A 340 0.15 16.59 16.09
N ALA A 341 0.88 17.43 16.82
CA ALA A 341 0.30 18.37 17.77
C ALA A 341 -0.60 19.42 17.08
N ALA A 342 -0.16 19.93 15.93
CA ALA A 342 -0.93 20.92 15.16
C ALA A 342 -2.20 20.29 14.55
N ALA A 343 -2.13 19.08 14.03
CA ALA A 343 -3.29 18.34 13.54
C ALA A 343 -4.29 18.09 14.67
N ALA A 344 -3.83 17.59 15.82
CA ALA A 344 -4.68 17.35 16.99
C ALA A 344 -5.37 18.65 17.47
N SER A 345 -4.64 19.78 17.50
CA SER A 345 -5.19 21.09 17.88
C SER A 345 -6.30 21.58 16.91
N ALA A 346 -6.25 21.13 15.66
CA ALA A 346 -7.26 21.41 14.65
C ALA A 346 -8.38 20.35 14.59
N GLY A 347 -8.38 19.35 15.48
CA GLY A 347 -9.34 18.24 15.48
C GLY A 347 -9.14 17.25 14.32
N MET A 348 -7.95 17.21 13.72
CA MET A 348 -7.58 16.34 12.61
C MET A 348 -6.76 15.15 13.07
N LEU A 349 -6.82 14.06 12.31
CA LEU A 349 -5.83 13.00 12.38
C LEU A 349 -4.60 13.36 11.53
N TYR A 350 -3.45 12.79 11.91
CA TYR A 350 -2.19 12.93 11.18
C TYR A 350 -1.79 11.59 10.58
N LEU A 351 -1.63 11.54 9.24
CA LEU A 351 -1.25 10.35 8.50
C LEU A 351 0.14 10.57 7.87
N PRO A 352 1.23 10.12 8.51
CA PRO A 352 2.56 10.32 7.97
C PRO A 352 2.76 9.53 6.68
N VAL A 353 3.48 10.11 5.73
CA VAL A 353 3.97 9.44 4.52
C VAL A 353 5.35 8.88 4.79
N ILE A 354 5.48 7.55 4.67
CA ILE A 354 6.71 6.77 4.85
C ILE A 354 7.14 6.24 3.49
N TYR A 355 8.42 6.33 3.15
CA TYR A 355 8.92 5.85 1.86
C TYR A 355 10.26 5.11 1.99
N PRO A 356 10.58 4.13 1.09
CA PRO A 356 11.72 3.24 1.28
C PRO A 356 13.06 3.77 0.76
N GLY A 357 13.03 4.82 0.00
CA GLY A 357 14.11 5.43 -0.78
C GLY A 357 13.53 6.01 -2.06
N PHE A 358 14.37 6.59 -2.93
CA PHE A 358 13.91 7.31 -4.12
C PHE A 358 14.97 7.29 -5.21
N SER A 359 14.55 7.24 -6.47
CA SER A 359 15.35 7.52 -7.67
C SER A 359 14.42 7.75 -8.85
N TRP A 360 14.72 8.73 -9.69
CA TRP A 360 14.00 8.99 -10.94
C TRP A 360 14.94 9.29 -12.12
N ASP A 361 16.14 8.74 -12.08
CA ASP A 361 17.18 9.04 -13.06
C ASP A 361 16.78 8.62 -14.48
N ASN A 362 16.18 7.43 -14.66
CA ASN A 362 15.64 6.96 -15.93
C ASN A 362 14.44 7.83 -16.37
N LEU A 363 13.52 8.14 -15.44
CA LEU A 363 12.36 8.99 -15.70
C LEU A 363 12.78 10.37 -16.20
N MET A 364 13.81 10.96 -15.61
CA MET A 364 14.29 12.30 -15.93
C MET A 364 15.47 12.30 -16.93
N GLN A 365 15.89 11.13 -17.44
CA GLN A 365 17.05 10.96 -18.32
C GLN A 365 18.34 11.55 -17.74
N GLN A 366 18.58 11.32 -16.47
CA GLN A 366 19.78 11.73 -15.76
C GLN A 366 20.80 10.59 -15.65
N PRO A 367 22.09 10.90 -15.45
CA PRO A 367 23.06 9.86 -15.14
C PRO A 367 22.70 9.08 -13.89
N PRO A 368 22.94 7.75 -13.85
CA PRO A 368 22.63 6.90 -12.71
C PRO A 368 23.20 7.44 -11.37
N GLY A 369 22.36 7.49 -10.35
CA GLY A 369 22.71 7.94 -9.01
C GLY A 369 22.55 9.45 -8.76
N THR A 370 22.14 10.24 -9.77
CA THR A 370 21.98 11.70 -9.67
C THR A 370 20.92 12.08 -8.62
N SER A 371 19.75 11.47 -8.69
CA SER A 371 18.62 11.76 -7.80
C SER A 371 18.53 10.81 -6.60
N LYS A 372 19.40 9.83 -6.49
CA LYS A 372 19.27 8.72 -5.55
C LYS A 372 19.20 9.16 -4.09
N ILE A 373 18.13 8.72 -3.42
CA ILE A 373 18.02 8.61 -1.97
C ILE A 373 18.14 7.12 -1.63
N PRO A 374 19.25 6.69 -0.98
CA PRO A 374 19.55 5.27 -0.83
C PRO A 374 18.58 4.59 0.13
N ARG A 375 18.29 3.32 -0.14
CA ARG A 375 17.42 2.48 0.70
C ARG A 375 18.12 1.96 1.96
N LEU A 376 19.46 2.00 2.00
CA LEU A 376 20.32 1.60 3.13
C LEU A 376 19.99 0.18 3.66
N GLY A 377 19.77 -0.79 2.75
CA GLY A 377 19.40 -2.15 3.13
C GLY A 377 18.09 -2.29 3.90
N GLY A 378 17.25 -1.27 3.88
CA GLY A 378 15.99 -1.17 4.60
C GLY A 378 16.00 -0.23 5.82
N ASP A 379 17.18 0.20 6.30
CA ASP A 379 17.29 1.07 7.46
C ASP A 379 16.61 2.43 7.23
N PHE A 380 16.63 2.94 5.99
CA PHE A 380 15.92 4.14 5.61
C PHE A 380 14.42 4.06 5.88
N LEU A 381 13.77 2.95 5.51
CA LEU A 381 12.36 2.73 5.75
C LEU A 381 12.06 2.44 7.23
N TRP A 382 12.88 1.59 7.85
CA TRP A 382 12.66 1.15 9.23
C TRP A 382 12.70 2.30 10.23
N ARG A 383 13.63 3.24 10.05
CA ARG A 383 13.76 4.41 10.91
C ARG A 383 12.48 5.25 10.95
N GLN A 384 11.78 5.39 9.83
CA GLN A 384 10.50 6.12 9.77
C GLN A 384 9.40 5.39 10.55
N PHE A 385 9.33 4.04 10.48
CA PHE A 385 8.42 3.26 11.32
C PHE A 385 8.75 3.42 12.82
N TYR A 386 10.03 3.40 13.15
CA TYR A 386 10.49 3.60 14.52
C TYR A 386 10.09 4.98 15.04
N ASP A 387 10.31 6.04 14.26
CA ASP A 387 9.95 7.41 14.64
C ASP A 387 8.44 7.58 14.78
N ALA A 388 7.65 7.01 13.87
CA ALA A 388 6.18 7.01 13.96
C ALA A 388 5.68 6.27 15.21
N GLY A 389 6.29 5.12 15.53
CA GLY A 389 5.97 4.36 16.74
C GLY A 389 6.31 5.13 18.04
N ASN A 390 7.42 5.86 18.06
CA ASN A 390 7.79 6.73 19.21
C ASN A 390 6.78 7.87 19.44
N LEU A 391 6.11 8.31 18.40
CA LEU A 391 5.05 9.33 18.48
C LEU A 391 3.68 8.74 18.81
N GLY A 392 3.56 7.41 18.98
CA GLY A 392 2.30 6.74 19.23
C GLY A 392 1.34 6.78 18.03
N LEU A 393 1.87 6.98 16.82
CA LEU A 393 1.08 6.90 15.60
C LEU A 393 0.70 5.44 15.33
N ASP A 394 -0.56 5.22 14.95
CA ASP A 394 -1.11 3.86 14.72
C ASP A 394 -1.54 3.64 13.26
N MET A 395 -1.17 4.55 12.38
CA MET A 395 -1.42 4.47 10.95
C MET A 395 -0.32 5.16 10.16
N ALA A 396 -0.07 4.69 8.94
CA ALA A 396 0.85 5.32 8.00
C ALA A 396 0.41 5.09 6.55
N PHE A 397 0.77 6.03 5.68
CA PHE A 397 0.73 5.88 4.23
C PHE A 397 2.14 5.49 3.77
N VAL A 398 2.28 4.32 3.14
CA VAL A 398 3.55 3.90 2.53
C VAL A 398 3.55 4.29 1.05
N ALA A 399 4.43 5.17 0.68
CA ALA A 399 4.65 5.59 -0.70
C ALA A 399 5.85 4.85 -1.28
N MET A 400 5.63 3.92 -2.22
CA MET A 400 4.40 3.39 -2.82
C MET A 400 4.48 1.87 -2.87
N PHE A 401 3.37 1.17 -3.13
CA PHE A 401 3.41 -0.28 -3.30
C PHE A 401 4.12 -0.67 -4.60
N ASP A 402 3.71 -0.07 -5.73
CA ASP A 402 4.07 -0.48 -7.09
C ASP A 402 4.84 0.56 -7.90
N GLU A 403 5.18 1.72 -7.35
CA GLU A 403 5.79 2.80 -8.12
C GLU A 403 7.28 2.59 -8.34
N VAL A 404 7.59 1.99 -9.47
CA VAL A 404 8.96 1.75 -9.91
C VAL A 404 9.57 2.92 -10.68
N ASP A 405 8.77 3.86 -11.16
CA ASP A 405 9.19 5.07 -11.89
C ASP A 405 10.06 5.98 -11.03
N GLU A 406 9.66 6.18 -9.77
CA GLU A 406 10.39 6.97 -8.78
C GLU A 406 11.21 6.12 -7.81
N GLY A 407 11.34 4.83 -8.09
CA GLY A 407 12.11 3.93 -7.25
C GLY A 407 11.60 3.80 -5.82
N THR A 408 10.31 4.07 -5.58
CA THR A 408 9.68 4.00 -4.25
C THR A 408 8.96 2.67 -3.99
N ALA A 409 8.86 1.79 -4.97
CA ALA A 409 8.16 0.51 -4.83
C ALA A 409 8.66 -0.32 -3.64
N ILE A 410 7.71 -0.96 -2.92
CA ILE A 410 8.01 -1.96 -1.88
C ILE A 410 7.65 -3.38 -2.29
N PHE A 411 6.95 -3.59 -3.41
CA PHE A 411 6.62 -4.91 -3.93
C PHE A 411 7.88 -5.69 -4.38
N LYS A 412 7.73 -6.92 -4.87
CA LYS A 412 8.89 -7.75 -5.22
C LYS A 412 9.64 -7.22 -6.44
N VAL A 413 10.94 -6.94 -6.27
CA VAL A 413 11.85 -6.38 -7.26
C VAL A 413 13.00 -7.34 -7.52
N SER A 414 13.40 -7.46 -8.78
CA SER A 414 14.53 -8.31 -9.21
C SER A 414 15.87 -7.74 -8.73
N ASN A 415 16.70 -8.58 -8.12
CA ASN A 415 18.11 -8.26 -7.85
C ASN A 415 19.04 -8.57 -9.05
N THR A 416 18.51 -9.21 -10.08
CA THR A 416 19.21 -9.52 -11.33
C THR A 416 18.44 -8.95 -12.52
N PRO A 417 18.23 -7.62 -12.58
CA PRO A 417 17.50 -6.99 -13.68
C PRO A 417 18.27 -7.15 -15.00
N PRO A 418 17.63 -6.83 -16.14
CA PRO A 418 18.32 -6.72 -17.41
C PRO A 418 19.52 -5.79 -17.35
N THR A 419 20.58 -6.11 -18.12
CA THR A 419 21.86 -5.38 -18.07
C THR A 419 21.97 -4.26 -19.13
N GLN A 420 20.94 -4.08 -19.96
CA GLN A 420 20.94 -3.09 -21.03
C GLN A 420 20.72 -1.65 -20.53
N ALA A 421 20.35 -1.49 -19.25
CA ALA A 421 20.22 -0.20 -18.57
C ALA A 421 20.59 -0.32 -17.09
N TYR A 422 20.67 0.82 -16.41
CA TYR A 422 20.84 0.84 -14.96
C TYR A 422 19.49 0.72 -14.25
N PHE A 423 19.43 -0.15 -13.24
CA PHE A 423 18.28 -0.31 -12.37
C PHE A 423 18.68 -0.31 -10.91
N VAL A 424 17.85 0.32 -10.09
CA VAL A 424 17.93 0.23 -8.63
C VAL A 424 17.41 -1.14 -8.19
N THR A 425 18.12 -1.78 -7.27
CA THR A 425 17.75 -3.10 -6.71
C THR A 425 17.56 -3.02 -5.20
N TYR A 426 17.22 -4.13 -4.57
CA TYR A 426 17.18 -4.26 -3.11
C TYR A 426 18.54 -4.55 -2.48
N GLU A 427 19.62 -4.17 -3.16
CA GLU A 427 21.00 -4.22 -2.64
C GLU A 427 21.41 -5.64 -2.19
N GLY A 428 20.97 -6.67 -2.95
CA GLY A 428 21.21 -8.09 -2.66
C GLY A 428 20.31 -8.68 -1.56
N LYS A 429 19.37 -7.93 -1.03
CA LYS A 429 18.35 -8.47 -0.11
C LYS A 429 17.31 -9.30 -0.90
N PRO A 430 16.58 -10.22 -0.26
CA PRO A 430 15.49 -10.96 -0.93
C PRO A 430 14.50 -10.04 -1.65
N ALA A 431 13.91 -10.51 -2.74
CA ALA A 431 12.95 -9.72 -3.54
C ALA A 431 11.75 -9.22 -2.72
N ASP A 432 11.37 -9.92 -1.67
CA ASP A 432 10.27 -9.59 -0.74
C ASP A 432 10.69 -8.74 0.47
N TRP A 433 11.94 -8.30 0.53
CA TRP A 433 12.50 -7.66 1.72
C TRP A 433 11.69 -6.48 2.24
N TYR A 434 11.25 -5.59 1.36
CA TYR A 434 10.49 -4.41 1.75
C TYR A 434 9.05 -4.71 2.12
N LEU A 435 8.44 -5.76 1.57
CA LEU A 435 7.16 -6.28 2.04
C LEU A 435 7.26 -6.80 3.47
N ARG A 436 8.34 -7.54 3.78
CA ARG A 436 8.62 -8.04 5.13
C ARG A 436 8.87 -6.91 6.12
N LEU A 437 9.61 -5.87 5.73
CA LEU A 437 9.83 -4.68 6.57
C LEU A 437 8.52 -3.92 6.83
N ALA A 438 7.69 -3.73 5.81
CA ALA A 438 6.39 -3.09 5.95
C ALA A 438 5.48 -3.90 6.89
N ALA A 439 5.50 -5.24 6.81
CA ALA A 439 4.79 -6.11 7.74
C ALA A 439 5.21 -5.89 9.19
N GLU A 440 6.52 -5.81 9.45
CA GLU A 440 7.02 -5.55 10.81
C GLU A 440 6.70 -4.13 11.28
N GLY A 441 6.77 -3.13 10.37
CA GLY A 441 6.33 -1.77 10.65
C GLY A 441 4.85 -1.69 11.00
N THR A 442 4.00 -2.44 10.30
CA THR A 442 2.57 -2.57 10.63
C THR A 442 2.38 -3.07 12.06
N LYS A 443 3.09 -4.14 12.45
CA LYS A 443 3.01 -4.69 13.81
C LYS A 443 3.45 -3.69 14.89
N VAL A 444 4.44 -2.84 14.60
CA VAL A 444 4.85 -1.77 15.52
C VAL A 444 3.71 -0.76 15.70
N LEU A 445 3.17 -0.22 14.61
CA LEU A 445 2.14 0.82 14.67
C LEU A 445 0.80 0.30 15.21
N THR A 446 0.51 -0.98 15.08
CA THR A 446 -0.70 -1.59 15.64
C THR A 446 -0.54 -2.08 17.07
N GLY A 447 0.67 -2.01 17.63
CA GLY A 447 0.98 -2.46 19.00
C GLY A 447 1.15 -3.97 19.15
N GLU A 448 1.26 -4.69 18.02
CA GLU A 448 1.50 -6.14 17.99
C GLU A 448 2.98 -6.50 18.23
N ARG A 449 3.86 -5.52 18.17
CA ARG A 449 5.30 -5.67 18.38
C ARG A 449 5.87 -4.47 19.13
N PRO A 450 6.86 -4.65 20.01
CA PRO A 450 7.61 -3.54 20.62
C PRO A 450 8.29 -2.68 19.55
N ASN A 451 8.29 -1.36 19.76
CA ASN A 451 9.00 -0.42 18.93
C ASN A 451 10.50 -0.44 19.26
N ILE A 452 11.35 -0.88 18.34
CA ILE A 452 12.80 -0.96 18.51
C ILE A 452 13.51 -0.26 17.35
N ALA A 453 14.65 0.39 17.64
CA ALA A 453 15.37 1.21 16.66
C ALA A 453 16.03 0.39 15.53
N THR A 454 16.35 -0.88 15.79
CA THR A 454 17.02 -1.77 14.81
C THR A 454 16.00 -2.60 14.06
N ILE A 455 16.31 -2.91 12.80
CA ILE A 455 15.48 -3.82 11.99
C ILE A 455 15.34 -5.16 12.73
N PRO A 456 14.09 -5.63 12.98
CA PRO A 456 13.83 -6.78 13.85
C PRO A 456 13.90 -8.13 13.17
N ILE A 457 14.21 -8.18 11.88
CA ILE A 457 14.27 -9.39 11.06
C ILE A 457 15.57 -9.43 10.27
N SER A 458 15.98 -10.62 9.87
CA SER A 458 17.11 -10.82 8.94
C SER A 458 16.61 -10.96 7.50
N PRO A 459 17.45 -10.58 6.52
CA PRO A 459 17.17 -10.77 5.10
C PRO A 459 16.88 -12.22 4.71
#